data_51a23ebd4932aa01535a955dd9fbe7fb
#
_entry.id   51a23ebd4932aa01535a955dd9fbe7fb
#
_cell.length_a   1.000
_cell.length_b   1.000
_cell.length_c   1.000
_cell.angle_alpha   90.00
_cell.angle_beta   90.00
_cell.angle_gamma   90.00
#
_symmetry.space_group_name_H-M   'P 1'
#
loop_
_entity.id
_entity.type
_entity.pdbx_description
1 polymer ?
#
loop_
_entity_poly.entity_id
_entity_poly.type
_entity_poly.pdbx_seq_one_letter_code
_entity_poly.pdbx_strand_id
1 'polypeptide(L)'
;MTEAAIDLPRPTTASGGAPIEGHGITKRFPGKGRPFTAIEDVSFAIAGGEFVSLIGPSGCGKSTLMLIAAGLTPATEGAIHVGGRRLEAPITDVGIVFQDHLLLEFRTALDNILLQHQIRGLPLAQGRRDALALMEKIGIAHAADRYPHQLSGGMRQRVSIARALIHAPSVLLMDEPFGALDAITRTQIRHDLEVLWLETRKTVLFITHSVEEAVGLSDRVLVMSPSPGKIVEEIRIDLPRPRPAHLGEYPTFNTYAERIHDAFKRLGVIKY
;
A
#
# COMPACT_ATOMS: atom_id res chain seq x y z
N MET A 1 33.49 8.61 11.00
CA MET A 1 32.34 9.21 10.30
C MET A 1 31.12 8.65 11.01
N THR A 2 30.47 9.46 11.82
CA THR A 2 29.36 9.07 12.69
C THR A 2 28.11 8.93 11.81
N GLU A 3 27.59 7.73 11.71
CA GLU A 3 26.30 7.44 11.06
C GLU A 3 25.21 8.24 11.75
N ALA A 4 24.56 9.14 10.99
CA ALA A 4 23.43 9.90 11.49
C ALA A 4 22.27 8.92 11.68
N ALA A 5 21.95 8.59 12.91
CA ALA A 5 20.72 7.89 13.25
C ALA A 5 19.55 8.72 12.72
N ILE A 6 18.74 8.15 11.83
CA ILE A 6 17.50 8.75 11.36
C ILE A 6 16.58 8.87 12.58
N ASP A 7 16.33 10.10 13.01
CA ASP A 7 15.39 10.39 14.10
C ASP A 7 13.97 10.11 13.59
N LEU A 8 13.47 8.88 13.88
CA LEU A 8 12.16 8.44 13.46
C LEU A 8 11.09 9.22 14.25
N PRO A 9 10.15 9.88 13.57
CA PRO A 9 9.08 10.61 14.26
C PRO A 9 8.28 9.67 15.15
N ARG A 10 8.11 10.01 16.43
CA ARG A 10 7.29 9.22 17.36
C ARG A 10 5.84 9.22 16.87
N PRO A 11 5.18 8.06 16.80
CA PRO A 11 3.80 7.97 16.37
C PRO A 11 2.89 8.79 17.28
N THR A 12 2.24 9.79 16.73
CA THR A 12 1.15 10.50 17.41
C THR A 12 -0.09 9.62 17.34
N THR A 13 -0.66 9.25 18.49
CA THR A 13 -1.91 8.51 18.62
C THR A 13 -3.07 9.35 18.10
N ALA A 14 -3.37 9.26 16.82
CA ALA A 14 -4.56 9.86 16.22
C ALA A 14 -5.25 8.87 15.28
N SER A 15 -6.46 8.54 15.65
CA SER A 15 -7.57 8.03 14.85
C SER A 15 -7.35 6.82 13.92
N GLY A 16 -7.80 5.65 14.35
CA GLY A 16 -8.28 4.58 13.46
C GLY A 16 -7.25 3.60 12.88
N GLY A 17 -5.99 3.95 12.69
CA GLY A 17 -4.93 3.10 12.13
C GLY A 17 -3.88 2.67 13.16
N ALA A 18 -3.34 1.45 13.05
CA ALA A 18 -2.23 0.99 13.87
C ALA A 18 -0.88 1.41 13.24
N PRO A 19 0.11 1.92 14.00
CA PRO A 19 1.42 2.24 13.46
C PRO A 19 2.16 0.99 13.00
N ILE A 20 3.06 1.16 12.01
CA ILE A 20 3.96 0.11 11.51
C ILE A 20 5.39 0.60 11.69
N GLU A 21 6.24 -0.22 12.30
CA GLU A 21 7.65 0.10 12.51
C GLU A 21 8.52 -1.07 12.06
N GLY A 22 9.50 -0.78 11.20
CA GLY A 22 10.52 -1.71 10.77
C GLY A 22 11.88 -1.32 11.32
N HIS A 23 12.62 -2.26 11.88
CA HIS A 23 13.93 -2.02 12.48
C HIS A 23 14.96 -2.98 11.91
N GLY A 24 15.91 -2.47 11.10
CA GLY A 24 17.02 -3.22 10.56
C GLY A 24 16.62 -4.43 9.72
N ILE A 25 15.54 -4.30 8.94
CA ILE A 25 14.97 -5.40 8.17
C ILE A 25 15.91 -5.80 7.05
N THR A 26 16.38 -7.04 7.11
CA THR A 26 17.13 -7.69 6.04
C THR A 26 16.41 -8.95 5.59
N LYS A 27 16.31 -9.14 4.27
CA LYS A 27 15.78 -10.38 3.69
C LYS A 27 16.74 -10.98 2.69
N ARG A 28 17.18 -12.20 2.99
CA ARG A 28 17.98 -13.03 2.08
C ARG A 28 17.17 -14.25 1.66
N PHE A 29 17.18 -14.53 0.39
CA PHE A 29 16.60 -15.75 -0.17
C PHE A 29 17.70 -16.75 -0.51
N PRO A 30 17.46 -18.06 -0.36
CA PRO A 30 18.39 -19.08 -0.84
C PRO A 30 18.62 -18.91 -2.35
N GLY A 31 19.86 -19.01 -2.80
CA GLY A 31 20.24 -18.94 -4.21
C GLY A 31 21.14 -20.12 -4.59
N LYS A 32 21.24 -20.41 -5.89
CA LYS A 32 22.21 -21.40 -6.39
C LYS A 32 23.65 -20.87 -6.18
N GLY A 33 24.30 -21.28 -5.09
CA GLY A 33 25.66 -20.94 -4.75
C GLY A 33 25.80 -19.79 -3.73
N ARG A 34 25.17 -18.65 -3.91
CA ARG A 34 25.15 -17.52 -2.95
C ARG A 34 23.73 -17.07 -2.66
N PRO A 35 23.42 -16.67 -1.41
CA PRO A 35 22.13 -16.07 -1.08
C PRO A 35 21.92 -14.79 -1.87
N PHE A 36 20.69 -14.55 -2.31
CA PHE A 36 20.27 -13.29 -2.90
C PHE A 36 19.69 -12.39 -1.82
N THR A 37 20.28 -11.22 -1.60
CA THR A 37 19.78 -10.21 -0.67
C THR A 37 18.79 -9.31 -1.41
N ALA A 38 17.50 -9.42 -1.06
CA ALA A 38 16.45 -8.60 -1.67
C ALA A 38 16.39 -7.20 -1.05
N ILE A 39 16.44 -7.13 0.29
CA ILE A 39 16.47 -5.87 1.08
C ILE A 39 17.53 -6.00 2.16
N GLU A 40 18.18 -4.89 2.50
CA GLU A 40 19.28 -4.85 3.44
C GLU A 40 19.15 -3.65 4.39
N ASP A 41 19.10 -3.94 5.69
CA ASP A 41 19.11 -2.96 6.79
C ASP A 41 18.08 -1.83 6.61
N VAL A 42 16.82 -2.23 6.31
CA VAL A 42 15.71 -1.29 6.11
C VAL A 42 15.05 -0.97 7.44
N SER A 43 15.06 0.32 7.81
CA SER A 43 14.34 0.85 8.97
C SER A 43 13.35 1.92 8.53
N PHE A 44 12.12 1.89 9.04
CA PHE A 44 11.08 2.86 8.75
C PHE A 44 10.01 2.87 9.84
N ALA A 45 9.26 3.97 9.91
CA ALA A 45 8.08 4.07 10.76
C ALA A 45 6.93 4.72 9.97
N ILE A 46 5.73 4.20 10.14
CA ILE A 46 4.48 4.75 9.61
C ILE A 46 3.56 5.02 10.81
N ALA A 47 3.18 6.26 11.00
CA ALA A 47 2.29 6.65 12.09
C ALA A 47 0.89 6.08 11.90
N GLY A 48 0.15 5.91 13.00
CA GLY A 48 -1.26 5.50 12.93
C GLY A 48 -2.08 6.49 12.09
N GLY A 49 -2.80 6.00 11.08
CA GLY A 49 -3.59 6.81 10.17
C GLY A 49 -2.81 7.56 9.09
N GLU A 50 -1.52 7.30 8.93
CA GLU A 50 -0.69 7.90 7.89
C GLU A 50 -0.76 7.11 6.58
N PHE A 51 -0.72 7.79 5.45
CA PHE A 51 -0.60 7.20 4.12
C PHE A 51 0.85 7.35 3.63
N VAL A 52 1.58 6.25 3.56
CA VAL A 52 3.00 6.25 3.13
C VAL A 52 3.15 5.44 1.86
N SER A 53 3.76 6.04 0.84
CA SER A 53 4.16 5.32 -0.38
C SER A 53 5.60 4.85 -0.30
N LEU A 54 5.85 3.65 -0.82
CA LEU A 54 7.18 3.10 -1.08
C LEU A 54 7.40 3.06 -2.59
N ILE A 55 8.36 3.84 -3.07
CA ILE A 55 8.68 3.94 -4.50
C ILE A 55 10.11 3.49 -4.76
N GLY A 56 10.34 2.84 -5.90
CA GLY A 56 11.67 2.36 -6.27
C GLY A 56 11.63 1.52 -7.55
N PRO A 57 12.80 1.17 -8.12
CA PRO A 57 12.88 0.39 -9.35
C PRO A 57 12.26 -1.01 -9.18
N SER A 58 11.92 -1.64 -10.31
CA SER A 58 11.44 -3.03 -10.29
C SER A 58 12.49 -3.97 -9.71
N GLY A 59 12.05 -4.94 -8.89
CA GLY A 59 12.95 -5.92 -8.27
C GLY A 59 13.77 -5.41 -7.07
N CYS A 60 13.58 -4.16 -6.60
CA CYS A 60 14.33 -3.64 -5.44
C CYS A 60 13.83 -4.14 -4.08
N GLY A 61 12.78 -4.97 -4.02
CA GLY A 61 12.32 -5.60 -2.76
C GLY A 61 11.09 -4.95 -2.12
N LYS A 62 10.36 -4.04 -2.78
CA LYS A 62 9.16 -3.37 -2.24
C LYS A 62 8.08 -4.37 -1.80
N SER A 63 7.68 -5.28 -2.70
CA SER A 63 6.70 -6.34 -2.39
C SER A 63 7.21 -7.27 -1.28
N THR A 64 8.52 -7.54 -1.25
CA THR A 64 9.14 -8.32 -0.17
C THR A 64 8.96 -7.62 1.18
N LEU A 65 9.23 -6.31 1.25
CA LEU A 65 9.04 -5.52 2.47
C LEU A 65 7.57 -5.51 2.91
N MET A 66 6.64 -5.37 1.97
CA MET A 66 5.21 -5.44 2.26
C MET A 66 4.79 -6.82 2.81
N LEU A 67 5.26 -7.91 2.20
CA LEU A 67 4.97 -9.26 2.69
C LEU A 67 5.54 -9.51 4.10
N ILE A 68 6.69 -8.91 4.42
CA ILE A 68 7.24 -8.94 5.78
C ILE A 68 6.36 -8.11 6.72
N ALA A 69 5.90 -6.93 6.31
CA ALA A 69 4.99 -6.10 7.09
C ALA A 69 3.61 -6.74 7.32
N ALA A 70 3.20 -7.66 6.43
CA ALA A 70 1.99 -8.48 6.60
C ALA A 70 2.21 -9.73 7.48
N GLY A 71 3.47 -10.08 7.82
CA GLY A 71 3.83 -11.33 8.50
C GLY A 71 3.74 -12.57 7.60
N LEU A 72 3.57 -12.40 6.30
CA LEU A 72 3.46 -13.50 5.32
C LEU A 72 4.84 -14.07 4.93
N THR A 73 5.89 -13.30 5.17
CA THR A 73 7.27 -13.72 4.93
C THR A 73 8.12 -13.26 6.11
N PRO A 74 8.88 -14.14 6.78
CA PRO A 74 9.75 -13.72 7.87
C PRO A 74 10.93 -12.91 7.34
N ALA A 75 11.35 -11.88 8.07
CA ALA A 75 12.64 -11.23 7.88
C ALA A 75 13.77 -12.22 8.19
N THR A 76 14.95 -12.05 7.57
CA THR A 76 16.16 -12.79 7.93
C THR A 76 16.82 -12.18 9.16
N GLU A 77 16.81 -10.84 9.22
CA GLU A 77 17.31 -10.04 10.35
C GLU A 77 16.36 -8.86 10.59
N GLY A 78 16.41 -8.30 11.79
CA GLY A 78 15.56 -7.18 12.18
C GLY A 78 14.19 -7.61 12.70
N ALA A 79 13.28 -6.66 12.86
CA ALA A 79 11.93 -6.90 13.36
C ALA A 79 10.92 -5.90 12.79
N ILE A 80 9.68 -6.34 12.61
CA ILE A 80 8.52 -5.51 12.33
C ILE A 80 7.63 -5.44 13.57
N HIS A 81 7.09 -4.27 13.84
CA HIS A 81 6.06 -4.06 14.86
C HIS A 81 4.83 -3.43 14.21
N VAL A 82 3.65 -3.90 14.60
CA VAL A 82 2.36 -3.35 14.18
C VAL A 82 1.54 -3.09 15.44
N GLY A 83 1.06 -1.86 15.61
CA GLY A 83 0.37 -1.47 16.83
C GLY A 83 1.22 -1.64 18.10
N GLY A 84 2.55 -1.47 17.99
CA GLY A 84 3.51 -1.66 19.08
C GLY A 84 3.84 -3.12 19.42
N ARG A 85 3.25 -4.11 18.71
CA ARG A 85 3.51 -5.54 18.92
C ARG A 85 4.45 -6.08 17.86
N ARG A 86 5.49 -6.81 18.28
CA ARG A 86 6.38 -7.50 17.35
C ARG A 86 5.60 -8.53 16.53
N LEU A 87 5.85 -8.53 15.24
CA LEU A 87 5.18 -9.42 14.31
C LEU A 87 5.94 -10.74 14.19
N GLU A 88 5.35 -11.83 14.69
CA GLU A 88 5.92 -13.18 14.65
C GLU A 88 5.12 -14.14 13.75
N ALA A 89 3.92 -13.72 13.35
CA ALA A 89 3.00 -14.49 12.52
C ALA A 89 2.14 -13.52 11.67
N PRO A 90 1.43 -14.02 10.65
CA PRO A 90 0.51 -13.20 9.86
C PRO A 90 -0.51 -12.47 10.73
N ILE A 91 -0.65 -11.17 10.51
CA ILE A 91 -1.65 -10.36 11.21
C ILE A 91 -3.02 -10.51 10.55
N THR A 92 -4.06 -10.58 11.35
CA THR A 92 -5.44 -10.67 10.85
C THR A 92 -6.10 -9.30 10.71
N ASP A 93 -5.61 -8.27 11.41
CA ASP A 93 -6.10 -6.89 11.36
C ASP A 93 -5.40 -6.09 10.25
N VAL A 94 -5.32 -6.71 9.05
CA VAL A 94 -4.73 -6.13 7.85
C VAL A 94 -5.62 -6.38 6.64
N GLY A 95 -5.78 -5.36 5.80
CA GLY A 95 -6.27 -5.50 4.44
C GLY A 95 -5.09 -5.53 3.47
N ILE A 96 -5.09 -6.47 2.54
CA ILE A 96 -4.03 -6.57 1.53
C ILE A 96 -4.67 -6.49 0.15
N VAL A 97 -4.12 -5.61 -0.69
CA VAL A 97 -4.42 -5.50 -2.12
C VAL A 97 -3.15 -5.85 -2.87
N PHE A 98 -3.19 -6.95 -3.61
CA PHE A 98 -2.07 -7.41 -4.43
C PHE A 98 -2.13 -6.79 -5.83
N GLN A 99 -1.02 -6.82 -6.55
CA GLN A 99 -0.91 -6.37 -7.94
C GLN A 99 -1.91 -7.11 -8.84
N ASP A 100 -2.01 -8.44 -8.69
CA ASP A 100 -3.11 -9.22 -9.26
C ASP A 100 -4.32 -9.15 -8.32
N HIS A 101 -5.50 -9.00 -8.87
CA HIS A 101 -6.73 -8.83 -8.07
C HIS A 101 -7.05 -10.03 -7.17
N LEU A 102 -6.56 -11.23 -7.52
CA LEU A 102 -6.76 -12.50 -6.81
C LEU A 102 -8.23 -12.72 -6.40
N LEU A 103 -9.15 -12.40 -7.32
CA LEU A 103 -10.57 -12.68 -7.12
C LEU A 103 -10.85 -14.15 -7.39
N LEU A 104 -11.77 -14.73 -6.62
CA LEU A 104 -12.23 -16.09 -6.82
C LEU A 104 -13.20 -16.09 -8.01
N GLU A 105 -12.80 -16.70 -9.12
CA GLU A 105 -13.53 -16.70 -10.39
C GLU A 105 -14.92 -17.34 -10.32
N PHE A 106 -15.13 -18.24 -9.37
CA PHE A 106 -16.40 -18.93 -9.11
C PHE A 106 -17.31 -18.20 -8.11
N ARG A 107 -16.96 -16.97 -7.70
CA ARG A 107 -17.73 -16.12 -6.79
C ARG A 107 -18.10 -14.82 -7.47
N THR A 108 -19.26 -14.28 -7.14
CA THR A 108 -19.66 -12.94 -7.59
C THR A 108 -18.77 -11.84 -6.97
N ALA A 109 -18.89 -10.61 -7.45
CA ALA A 109 -18.18 -9.46 -6.87
C ALA A 109 -18.53 -9.29 -5.39
N LEU A 110 -19.81 -9.36 -5.05
CA LEU A 110 -20.28 -9.28 -3.66
C LEU A 110 -19.74 -10.43 -2.81
N ASP A 111 -19.77 -11.65 -3.30
CA ASP A 111 -19.28 -12.82 -2.56
C ASP A 111 -17.75 -12.81 -2.38
N ASN A 112 -17.01 -12.21 -3.31
CA ASN A 112 -15.59 -11.94 -3.14
C ASN A 112 -15.33 -10.96 -2.00
N ILE A 113 -16.11 -9.90 -1.88
CA ILE A 113 -16.00 -8.94 -0.78
C ILE A 113 -16.36 -9.62 0.54
N LEU A 114 -17.43 -10.38 0.58
CA LEU A 114 -17.92 -11.09 1.77
C LEU A 114 -16.98 -12.20 2.27
N LEU A 115 -16.00 -12.60 1.48
CA LEU A 115 -15.05 -13.66 1.83
C LEU A 115 -14.40 -13.43 3.21
N GLN A 116 -14.06 -12.18 3.55
CA GLN A 116 -13.48 -11.83 4.84
C GLN A 116 -14.44 -12.11 6.01
N HIS A 117 -15.74 -11.84 5.84
CA HIS A 117 -16.75 -12.16 6.86
C HIS A 117 -16.90 -13.67 7.03
N GLN A 118 -16.90 -14.42 5.93
CA GLN A 118 -17.02 -15.88 5.96
C GLN A 118 -15.83 -16.53 6.68
N ILE A 119 -14.60 -16.14 6.33
CA ILE A 119 -13.38 -16.72 6.94
C ILE A 119 -13.30 -16.39 8.43
N ARG A 120 -13.75 -15.20 8.84
CA ARG A 120 -13.69 -14.72 10.22
C ARG A 120 -14.90 -15.14 11.06
N GLY A 121 -15.90 -15.81 10.48
CA GLY A 121 -17.13 -16.17 11.18
C GLY A 121 -17.98 -14.97 11.60
N LEU A 122 -17.87 -13.83 10.89
CA LEU A 122 -18.64 -12.61 11.19
C LEU A 122 -20.06 -12.71 10.62
N PRO A 123 -21.04 -11.95 11.18
CA PRO A 123 -22.43 -12.00 10.73
C PRO A 123 -22.58 -11.60 9.25
N LEU A 124 -22.97 -12.55 8.40
CA LEU A 124 -23.07 -12.34 6.95
C LEU A 124 -24.16 -11.34 6.56
N ALA A 125 -25.27 -11.27 7.30
CA ALA A 125 -26.34 -10.32 7.00
C ALA A 125 -25.89 -8.86 7.19
N GLN A 126 -25.08 -8.59 8.21
CA GLN A 126 -24.46 -7.28 8.38
C GLN A 126 -23.39 -7.04 7.31
N GLY A 127 -22.48 -8.02 7.11
CA GLY A 127 -21.46 -7.93 6.08
C GLY A 127 -22.02 -7.63 4.68
N ARG A 128 -23.17 -8.23 4.31
CA ARG A 128 -23.84 -7.96 3.03
C ARG A 128 -24.31 -6.50 2.92
N ARG A 129 -24.89 -5.93 3.98
CA ARG A 129 -25.28 -4.51 4.01
C ARG A 129 -24.08 -3.60 3.86
N ASP A 130 -23.02 -3.87 4.61
CA ASP A 130 -21.80 -3.07 4.61
C ASP A 130 -21.07 -3.18 3.25
N ALA A 131 -21.04 -4.39 2.66
CA ALA A 131 -20.46 -4.62 1.34
C ALA A 131 -21.21 -3.86 0.24
N LEU A 132 -22.54 -3.89 0.23
CA LEU A 132 -23.35 -3.15 -0.74
C LEU A 132 -23.17 -1.63 -0.57
N ALA A 133 -23.14 -1.12 0.67
CA ALA A 133 -22.88 0.29 0.93
C ALA A 133 -21.47 0.72 0.47
N LEU A 134 -20.47 -0.14 0.67
CA LEU A 134 -19.11 0.11 0.18
C LEU A 134 -19.06 0.07 -1.36
N MET A 135 -19.73 -0.90 -1.99
CA MET A 135 -19.84 -1.00 -3.45
C MET A 135 -20.52 0.23 -4.07
N GLU A 136 -21.53 0.79 -3.40
CA GLU A 136 -22.18 2.04 -3.82
C GLU A 136 -21.21 3.22 -3.78
N LYS A 137 -20.47 3.39 -2.67
CA LYS A 137 -19.45 4.44 -2.50
C LYS A 137 -18.38 4.42 -3.58
N ILE A 138 -17.98 3.22 -4.04
CA ILE A 138 -16.96 3.07 -5.08
C ILE A 138 -17.55 2.84 -6.48
N GLY A 139 -18.85 3.03 -6.66
CA GLY A 139 -19.52 3.05 -7.96
C GLY A 139 -19.66 1.71 -8.67
N ILE A 140 -19.65 0.57 -7.94
CA ILE A 140 -19.78 -0.78 -8.52
C ILE A 140 -20.97 -1.58 -7.99
N ALA A 141 -21.95 -0.96 -7.32
CA ALA A 141 -23.13 -1.66 -6.79
C ALA A 141 -23.91 -2.42 -7.88
N HIS A 142 -23.97 -1.86 -9.10
CA HIS A 142 -24.62 -2.47 -10.27
C HIS A 142 -23.97 -3.78 -10.74
N ALA A 143 -22.80 -4.12 -10.21
CA ALA A 143 -22.03 -5.31 -10.57
C ALA A 143 -21.98 -6.35 -9.43
N ALA A 144 -22.79 -6.20 -8.38
CA ALA A 144 -22.75 -7.07 -7.21
C ALA A 144 -22.84 -8.56 -7.54
N ASP A 145 -23.71 -8.93 -8.47
CA ASP A 145 -23.98 -10.31 -8.88
C ASP A 145 -23.13 -10.77 -10.08
N ARG A 146 -22.21 -9.94 -10.59
CA ARG A 146 -21.32 -10.31 -11.69
C ARG A 146 -20.11 -11.09 -11.20
N TYR A 147 -19.66 -12.05 -12.02
CA TYR A 147 -18.44 -12.80 -11.80
C TYR A 147 -17.20 -12.04 -12.29
N PRO A 148 -15.98 -12.32 -11.80
CA PRO A 148 -14.75 -11.60 -12.16
C PRO A 148 -14.51 -11.47 -13.67
N HIS A 149 -14.77 -12.53 -14.46
CA HIS A 149 -14.63 -12.51 -15.91
C HIS A 149 -15.63 -11.57 -16.63
N GLN A 150 -16.70 -11.13 -15.96
CA GLN A 150 -17.70 -10.18 -16.47
C GLN A 150 -17.39 -8.72 -16.06
N LEU A 151 -16.33 -8.50 -15.30
CA LEU A 151 -15.92 -7.19 -14.79
C LEU A 151 -14.80 -6.59 -15.62
N SER A 152 -14.81 -5.26 -15.80
CA SER A 152 -13.65 -4.55 -16.33
C SER A 152 -12.46 -4.63 -15.35
N GLY A 153 -11.24 -4.31 -15.80
CA GLY A 153 -10.06 -4.25 -14.95
C GLY A 153 -10.24 -3.33 -13.74
N GLY A 154 -10.78 -2.12 -13.97
CA GLY A 154 -11.08 -1.17 -12.90
C GLY A 154 -12.15 -1.67 -11.91
N MET A 155 -13.17 -2.38 -12.40
CA MET A 155 -14.18 -2.97 -11.51
C MET A 155 -13.58 -4.10 -10.66
N ARG A 156 -12.74 -4.98 -11.23
CA ARG A 156 -12.02 -5.99 -10.47
C ARG A 156 -11.14 -5.37 -9.39
N GLN A 157 -10.45 -4.27 -9.73
CA GLN A 157 -9.63 -3.55 -8.76
C GLN A 157 -10.46 -2.98 -7.60
N ARG A 158 -11.60 -2.36 -7.90
CA ARG A 158 -12.52 -1.85 -6.88
C ARG A 158 -13.04 -2.97 -5.97
N VAL A 159 -13.39 -4.14 -6.52
CA VAL A 159 -13.78 -5.32 -5.73
C VAL A 159 -12.63 -5.78 -4.82
N SER A 160 -11.39 -5.80 -5.32
CA SER A 160 -10.20 -6.17 -4.52
C SER A 160 -9.97 -5.19 -3.36
N ILE A 161 -10.09 -3.88 -3.60
CA ILE A 161 -10.00 -2.84 -2.56
C ILE A 161 -11.13 -3.00 -1.54
N ALA A 162 -12.38 -3.17 -1.98
CA ALA A 162 -13.52 -3.37 -1.09
C ALA A 162 -13.37 -4.62 -0.23
N ARG A 163 -12.87 -5.73 -0.81
CA ARG A 163 -12.57 -6.97 -0.08
C ARG A 163 -11.53 -6.76 1.03
N ALA A 164 -10.52 -5.92 0.76
CA ALA A 164 -9.49 -5.60 1.74
C ALA A 164 -10.00 -4.68 2.86
N LEU A 165 -11.03 -3.88 2.61
CA LEU A 165 -11.56 -2.89 3.55
C LEU A 165 -12.76 -3.36 4.38
N ILE A 166 -13.53 -4.35 3.89
CA ILE A 166 -14.84 -4.72 4.45
C ILE A 166 -14.82 -5.11 5.93
N HIS A 167 -13.73 -5.66 6.42
CA HIS A 167 -13.56 -6.05 7.82
C HIS A 167 -12.95 -4.94 8.69
N ALA A 168 -12.90 -3.70 8.16
CA ALA A 168 -12.40 -2.50 8.82
C ALA A 168 -10.99 -2.66 9.44
N PRO A 169 -9.97 -3.14 8.69
CA PRO A 169 -8.64 -3.36 9.22
C PRO A 169 -8.02 -2.06 9.73
N SER A 170 -7.07 -2.14 10.68
CA SER A 170 -6.29 -0.98 11.11
C SER A 170 -5.15 -0.62 10.15
N VAL A 171 -4.68 -1.59 9.35
CA VAL A 171 -3.59 -1.44 8.39
C VAL A 171 -4.06 -1.88 7.01
N LEU A 172 -3.67 -1.13 5.98
CA LEU A 172 -3.90 -1.44 4.58
C LEU A 172 -2.56 -1.49 3.84
N LEU A 173 -2.25 -2.63 3.25
CA LEU A 173 -1.05 -2.86 2.46
C LEU A 173 -1.44 -3.02 0.99
N MET A 174 -0.84 -2.24 0.10
CA MET A 174 -1.18 -2.26 -1.33
C MET A 174 0.07 -2.39 -2.19
N ASP A 175 0.10 -3.40 -3.07
CA ASP A 175 1.20 -3.65 -3.99
C ASP A 175 0.79 -3.32 -5.42
N GLU A 176 1.28 -2.20 -5.94
CA GLU A 176 1.04 -1.69 -7.31
C GLU A 176 -0.44 -1.81 -7.77
N PRO A 177 -1.41 -1.34 -6.95
CA PRO A 177 -2.82 -1.64 -7.18
C PRO A 177 -3.38 -1.05 -8.48
N PHE A 178 -2.70 -0.11 -9.10
CA PHE A 178 -3.19 0.56 -10.31
C PHE A 178 -2.39 0.21 -11.58
N GLY A 179 -1.41 -0.69 -11.48
CA GLY A 179 -0.47 -0.99 -12.56
C GLY A 179 -1.11 -1.48 -13.86
N ALA A 180 -2.21 -2.23 -13.79
CA ALA A 180 -2.91 -2.81 -14.94
C ALA A 180 -4.06 -1.92 -15.49
N LEU A 181 -4.23 -0.69 -14.98
CA LEU A 181 -5.35 0.18 -15.35
C LEU A 181 -4.95 1.20 -16.41
N ASP A 182 -5.92 1.56 -17.28
CA ASP A 182 -5.79 2.71 -18.16
C ASP A 182 -5.73 4.03 -17.37
N ALA A 183 -5.26 5.11 -18.01
CA ALA A 183 -4.99 6.38 -17.33
C ALA A 183 -6.25 7.02 -16.70
N ILE A 184 -7.40 6.95 -17.39
CA ILE A 184 -8.66 7.56 -16.90
C ILE A 184 -9.17 6.78 -15.67
N THR A 185 -9.25 5.46 -15.79
CA THR A 185 -9.68 4.57 -14.70
C THR A 185 -8.75 4.69 -13.49
N ARG A 186 -7.44 4.78 -13.72
CA ARG A 186 -6.43 4.96 -12.67
C ARG A 186 -6.65 6.26 -11.89
N THR A 187 -6.84 7.38 -12.59
CA THR A 187 -7.12 8.68 -11.97
C THR A 187 -8.37 8.63 -11.10
N GLN A 188 -9.44 8.02 -11.60
CA GLN A 188 -10.69 7.90 -10.87
C GLN A 188 -10.55 7.03 -9.62
N ILE A 189 -9.93 5.86 -9.72
CA ILE A 189 -9.75 4.95 -8.58
C ILE A 189 -8.80 5.56 -7.54
N ARG A 190 -7.77 6.31 -7.96
CA ARG A 190 -6.90 7.05 -7.05
C ARG A 190 -7.69 8.06 -6.21
N HIS A 191 -8.57 8.82 -6.84
CA HIS A 191 -9.45 9.77 -6.15
C HIS A 191 -10.41 9.06 -5.19
N ASP A 192 -11.08 8.00 -5.64
CA ASP A 192 -12.01 7.22 -4.81
C ASP A 192 -11.30 6.63 -3.58
N LEU A 193 -10.06 6.14 -3.76
CA LEU A 193 -9.24 5.63 -2.66
C LEU A 193 -8.88 6.73 -1.66
N GLU A 194 -8.54 7.93 -2.12
CA GLU A 194 -8.26 9.06 -1.24
C GLU A 194 -9.49 9.44 -0.40
N VAL A 195 -10.67 9.51 -1.02
CA VAL A 195 -11.94 9.81 -0.32
C VAL A 195 -12.21 8.75 0.76
N LEU A 196 -12.11 7.46 0.41
CA LEU A 196 -12.28 6.36 1.37
C LEU A 196 -11.27 6.42 2.52
N TRP A 197 -10.02 6.74 2.22
CA TRP A 197 -8.99 6.87 3.23
C TRP A 197 -9.22 8.08 4.15
N LEU A 198 -9.66 9.21 3.64
CA LEU A 198 -9.98 10.40 4.43
C LEU A 198 -11.10 10.11 5.46
N GLU A 199 -12.07 9.29 5.11
CA GLU A 199 -13.15 8.86 6.02
C GLU A 199 -12.65 7.90 7.11
N THR A 200 -11.74 6.99 6.76
CA THR A 200 -11.39 5.86 7.63
C THR A 200 -10.08 6.03 8.39
N ARG A 201 -9.16 6.85 7.86
CA ARG A 201 -7.82 7.13 8.42
C ARG A 201 -7.06 5.87 8.81
N LYS A 202 -7.10 4.87 7.95
CA LYS A 202 -6.29 3.64 8.11
C LYS A 202 -4.83 3.94 7.86
N THR A 203 -3.94 3.22 8.55
CA THR A 203 -2.51 3.26 8.21
C THR A 203 -2.29 2.55 6.89
N VAL A 204 -1.65 3.22 5.93
CA VAL A 204 -1.46 2.67 4.58
C VAL A 204 0.02 2.59 4.24
N LEU A 205 0.47 1.41 3.81
CA LEU A 205 1.72 1.23 3.07
C LEU A 205 1.36 0.91 1.61
N PHE A 206 1.68 1.83 0.73
CA PHE A 206 1.31 1.79 -0.69
C PHE A 206 2.56 1.66 -1.55
N ILE A 207 2.67 0.57 -2.28
CA ILE A 207 3.77 0.34 -3.22
C ILE A 207 3.34 0.79 -4.60
N THR A 208 4.20 1.58 -5.24
CA THR A 208 4.01 2.01 -6.63
C THR A 208 5.36 2.30 -7.29
N HIS A 209 5.35 2.31 -8.62
CA HIS A 209 6.44 2.85 -9.44
C HIS A 209 6.05 4.20 -10.07
N SER A 210 4.83 4.68 -9.85
CA SER A 210 4.32 5.95 -10.36
C SER A 210 4.57 7.08 -9.38
N VAL A 211 5.34 8.09 -9.79
CA VAL A 211 5.57 9.31 -9.01
C VAL A 211 4.26 10.06 -8.75
N GLU A 212 3.38 10.10 -9.76
CA GLU A 212 2.08 10.74 -9.64
C GLU A 212 1.20 10.09 -8.57
N GLU A 213 1.16 8.75 -8.52
CA GLU A 213 0.43 8.03 -7.49
C GLU A 213 1.02 8.28 -6.09
N ALA A 214 2.35 8.20 -5.98
CA ALA A 214 3.04 8.40 -4.71
C ALA A 214 2.80 9.80 -4.15
N VAL A 215 3.00 10.85 -4.95
CA VAL A 215 2.75 12.23 -4.53
C VAL A 215 1.25 12.50 -4.34
N GLY A 216 0.40 11.90 -5.20
CA GLY A 216 -1.04 12.12 -5.21
C GLY A 216 -1.79 11.53 -4.02
N LEU A 217 -1.26 10.49 -3.38
CA LEU A 217 -1.95 9.79 -2.28
C LEU A 217 -1.28 9.97 -0.91
N SER A 218 0.03 10.23 -0.86
CA SER A 218 0.78 10.01 0.37
C SER A 218 1.00 11.28 1.19
N ASP A 219 1.13 11.10 2.49
CA ASP A 219 1.65 12.10 3.41
C ASP A 219 3.19 12.08 3.38
N ARG A 220 3.78 10.89 3.12
CA ARG A 220 5.21 10.69 2.93
C ARG A 220 5.50 9.66 1.83
N VAL A 221 6.63 9.87 1.15
CA VAL A 221 7.16 8.95 0.14
C VAL A 221 8.53 8.46 0.60
N LEU A 222 8.69 7.14 0.70
CA LEU A 222 9.95 6.47 0.96
C LEU A 222 10.56 6.04 -0.37
N VAL A 223 11.78 6.49 -0.68
CA VAL A 223 12.48 6.13 -1.92
C VAL A 223 13.43 4.99 -1.65
N MET A 224 13.32 3.92 -2.44
CA MET A 224 14.10 2.70 -2.31
C MET A 224 15.18 2.61 -3.39
N SER A 225 16.41 2.20 -3.01
CA SER A 225 17.52 1.94 -3.93
C SER A 225 17.29 0.69 -4.77
N PRO A 226 18.02 0.47 -5.89
CA PRO A 226 18.13 -0.84 -6.54
C PRO A 226 18.58 -1.93 -5.56
N SER A 227 18.41 -3.21 -5.96
CA SER A 227 18.78 -4.37 -5.13
C SER A 227 20.28 -4.40 -4.76
N PRO A 228 20.62 -4.69 -3.48
CA PRO A 228 19.72 -4.87 -2.35
C PRO A 228 19.02 -3.55 -1.97
N GLY A 229 17.70 -3.62 -1.82
CA GLY A 229 16.89 -2.43 -1.55
C GLY A 229 17.16 -1.85 -0.17
N LYS A 230 17.39 -0.53 -0.12
CA LYS A 230 17.51 0.28 1.10
C LYS A 230 16.62 1.50 0.97
N ILE A 231 16.07 2.00 2.06
CA ILE A 231 15.42 3.32 2.06
C ILE A 231 16.54 4.37 2.06
N VAL A 232 16.58 5.20 1.03
CA VAL A 232 17.67 6.19 0.81
C VAL A 232 17.21 7.61 0.97
N GLU A 233 15.92 7.86 0.85
CA GLU A 233 15.34 9.19 1.05
C GLU A 233 13.90 9.07 1.53
N GLU A 234 13.50 10.01 2.37
CA GLU A 234 12.13 10.21 2.83
C GLU A 234 11.69 11.62 2.42
N ILE A 235 10.54 11.71 1.76
CA ILE A 235 10.00 12.97 1.25
C ILE A 235 8.62 13.18 1.86
N ARG A 236 8.47 14.21 2.68
CA ARG A 236 7.17 14.64 3.19
C ARG A 236 6.42 15.40 2.10
N ILE A 237 5.14 15.08 1.92
CA ILE A 237 4.26 15.70 0.94
C ILE A 237 3.28 16.61 1.65
N ASP A 238 3.53 17.88 1.60
CA ASP A 238 2.68 18.92 2.22
C ASP A 238 1.76 19.55 1.16
N LEU A 239 0.85 18.70 0.63
CA LEU A 239 -0.21 19.12 -0.28
C LEU A 239 -1.56 19.02 0.44
N PRO A 240 -2.44 20.03 0.31
CA PRO A 240 -3.76 20.00 0.93
C PRO A 240 -4.60 18.83 0.40
N ARG A 241 -5.55 18.35 1.21
CA ARG A 241 -6.48 17.28 0.88
C ARG A 241 -7.93 17.78 0.94
N PRO A 242 -8.87 17.23 0.13
CA PRO A 242 -8.64 16.21 -0.90
C PRO A 242 -7.81 16.75 -2.06
N ARG A 243 -6.98 15.90 -2.65
CA ARG A 243 -6.16 16.27 -3.81
C ARG A 243 -6.98 16.14 -5.09
N PRO A 244 -6.83 17.06 -6.07
CA PRO A 244 -7.57 16.97 -7.32
C PRO A 244 -7.18 15.73 -8.13
N ALA A 245 -8.08 15.34 -9.03
CA ALA A 245 -7.82 14.25 -9.95
C ALA A 245 -6.58 14.54 -10.82
N HIS A 246 -6.39 15.78 -11.21
CA HIS A 246 -5.23 16.25 -11.99
C HIS A 246 -4.26 17.00 -11.08
N LEU A 247 -3.18 16.35 -10.68
CA LEU A 247 -2.17 16.93 -9.77
C LEU A 247 -1.41 18.13 -10.35
N GLY A 248 -1.39 18.28 -11.66
CA GLY A 248 -0.82 19.45 -12.33
C GLY A 248 -1.48 20.79 -11.95
N GLU A 249 -2.65 20.75 -11.31
CA GLU A 249 -3.30 21.94 -10.73
C GLU A 249 -2.56 22.49 -9.50
N TYR A 250 -1.70 21.67 -8.88
CA TYR A 250 -0.85 22.13 -7.78
C TYR A 250 0.53 22.55 -8.29
N PRO A 251 0.91 23.84 -8.19
CA PRO A 251 2.24 24.29 -8.61
C PRO A 251 3.40 23.56 -7.92
N THR A 252 3.19 23.16 -6.66
CA THR A 252 4.18 22.45 -5.86
C THR A 252 4.30 20.96 -6.18
N PHE A 253 3.38 20.37 -6.96
CA PHE A 253 3.46 18.97 -7.35
C PHE A 253 4.77 18.65 -8.08
N ASN A 254 5.15 19.49 -9.04
CA ASN A 254 6.37 19.30 -9.82
C ASN A 254 7.62 19.28 -8.95
N THR A 255 7.66 20.10 -7.90
CA THR A 255 8.78 20.12 -6.94
C THR A 255 8.98 18.77 -6.25
N TYR A 256 7.90 18.12 -5.84
CA TYR A 256 7.98 16.77 -5.25
C TYR A 256 8.36 15.72 -6.30
N ALA A 257 7.78 15.80 -7.49
CA ALA A 257 8.10 14.88 -8.58
C ALA A 257 9.58 14.98 -9.00
N GLU A 258 10.09 16.20 -9.14
CA GLU A 258 11.51 16.46 -9.43
C GLU A 258 12.43 15.91 -8.33
N ARG A 259 12.08 16.10 -7.06
CA ARG A 259 12.86 15.56 -5.94
C ARG A 259 12.95 14.03 -5.99
N ILE A 260 11.85 13.34 -6.32
CA ILE A 260 11.84 11.88 -6.49
C ILE A 260 12.69 11.48 -7.72
N HIS A 261 12.55 12.19 -8.84
CA HIS A 261 13.34 11.94 -10.03
C HIS A 261 14.86 12.16 -9.78
N ASP A 262 15.22 13.19 -9.03
CA ASP A 262 16.63 13.44 -8.67
C ASP A 262 17.19 12.37 -7.74
N ALA A 263 16.37 11.83 -6.82
CA ALA A 263 16.77 10.67 -6.05
C ALA A 263 17.06 9.46 -6.98
N PHE A 264 16.19 9.20 -7.96
CA PHE A 264 16.42 8.12 -8.94
C PHE A 264 17.62 8.36 -9.85
N LYS A 265 17.93 9.62 -10.23
CA LYS A 265 19.17 9.97 -10.96
C LYS A 265 20.41 9.68 -10.11
N ARG A 266 20.43 10.11 -8.84
CA ARG A 266 21.55 9.80 -7.91
C ARG A 266 21.79 8.30 -7.74
N LEU A 267 20.72 7.50 -7.78
CA LEU A 267 20.77 6.04 -7.71
C LEU A 267 21.12 5.37 -9.03
N GLY A 268 21.30 6.12 -10.14
CA GLY A 268 21.57 5.56 -11.46
C GLY A 268 20.40 4.79 -12.07
N VAL A 269 19.19 4.95 -11.55
CA VAL A 269 17.96 4.33 -12.06
C VAL A 269 17.50 5.01 -13.35
N ILE A 270 17.71 6.31 -13.44
CA ILE A 270 17.39 7.15 -14.60
C ILE A 270 18.70 7.78 -15.12
N LYS A 271 18.93 7.77 -16.44
CA LYS A 271 20.19 8.20 -17.08
C LYS A 271 20.12 9.53 -17.84
N TYR A 272 19.03 10.30 -17.75
CA TYR A 272 18.83 11.59 -18.45
C TYR A 272 18.35 12.67 -17.51
#